data_26c82f25414a367a222bdcd73083b6af
#
_entry.id   26c82f25414a367a222bdcd73083b6af
#
_cell.length_a   1.000
_cell.length_b   1.000
_cell.length_c   1.000
_cell.angle_alpha   90.00
_cell.angle_beta   90.00
_cell.angle_gamma   90.00
#
_symmetry.space_group_name_H-M   'P 1'
#
loop_
_entity.id
_entity.type
_entity.pdbx_description
1 polymer ?
#
loop_
_entity_poly.entity_id
_entity_poly.type
_entity_poly.pdbx_seq_one_letter_code
_entity_poly.pdbx_strand_id
1 'polypeptide(L)'
;TAEVTYSGELTESITLNTPLRFYTSGGKEVKFEYTELEENSVDVTLQVYKMATLPVDVNFINAPRDFDDSVLVYALSRKQLKVAGPAAKIDMLSTLPIGNIDLSTFTLNKSYELPIDLPADIYLLDNISTITVSFDCSNLGTKTMNLPNTCVQVVNLPSTYQLTVQTERLMNVTLCGPKGAIETLTPEQVVIEIDAEDFSVATGEQNIACRLYVPSNGKIFALGSYVLQCRIESN
;
A
#
# COMPACT_ATOMS: atom_id res chain seq x y z
N THR A 1 33.35 25.89 -9.53
CA THR A 1 33.20 25.13 -8.28
C THR A 1 32.77 26.09 -7.19
N ALA A 2 31.77 25.71 -6.39
CA ALA A 2 31.42 26.35 -5.15
C ALA A 2 32.00 25.48 -4.01
N GLU A 3 32.72 26.06 -3.07
CA GLU A 3 33.33 25.35 -1.95
C GLU A 3 32.81 25.98 -0.65
N VAL A 4 32.22 25.17 0.21
CA VAL A 4 31.73 25.58 1.52
C VAL A 4 32.54 24.88 2.59
N THR A 5 33.16 25.65 3.47
CA THR A 5 33.80 25.13 4.68
C THR A 5 32.94 25.54 5.88
N TYR A 6 32.43 24.54 6.61
CA TYR A 6 31.70 24.75 7.85
C TYR A 6 32.47 24.15 9.03
N SER A 7 32.72 24.95 10.06
CA SER A 7 33.54 24.54 11.22
C SER A 7 32.74 24.26 12.50
N GLY A 8 31.42 24.32 12.43
CA GLY A 8 30.53 24.06 13.57
C GLY A 8 29.95 22.64 13.56
N GLU A 9 29.24 22.27 14.63
CA GLU A 9 28.41 21.09 14.67
C GLU A 9 27.08 21.39 13.98
N LEU A 10 26.70 20.56 12.98
CA LEU A 10 25.45 20.70 12.25
C LEU A 10 24.38 19.84 12.93
N THR A 11 23.43 20.50 13.59
CA THR A 11 22.26 19.86 14.22
C THR A 11 20.99 20.01 13.38
N GLU A 12 20.99 20.95 12.42
CA GLU A 12 19.89 21.20 11.48
C GLU A 12 20.43 21.58 10.10
N SER A 13 19.61 21.44 9.08
CA SER A 13 19.97 21.81 7.71
C SER A 13 20.14 23.31 7.59
N ILE A 14 21.22 23.75 6.97
CA ILE A 14 21.53 25.15 6.73
C ILE A 14 21.73 25.43 5.25
N THR A 15 21.33 26.61 4.81
CA THR A 15 21.63 27.12 3.47
C THR A 15 22.59 28.29 3.58
N LEU A 16 23.69 28.20 2.86
CA LEU A 16 24.75 29.19 2.84
C LEU A 16 24.86 29.77 1.44
N ASN A 17 24.77 31.10 1.32
CA ASN A 17 25.07 31.77 0.08
C ASN A 17 26.60 31.84 -0.09
N THR A 18 27.12 31.21 -1.14
CA THR A 18 28.56 31.01 -1.34
C THR A 18 29.02 31.65 -2.65
N PRO A 19 30.05 32.51 -2.63
CA PRO A 19 30.55 33.10 -3.85
C PRO A 19 31.15 32.08 -4.79
N LEU A 20 30.90 32.27 -6.09
CA LEU A 20 31.48 31.44 -7.13
C LEU A 20 32.98 31.73 -7.31
N ARG A 21 33.77 30.67 -7.34
CA ARG A 21 35.19 30.73 -7.69
C ARG A 21 35.43 29.87 -8.93
N PHE A 22 36.22 30.40 -9.83
CA PHE A 22 36.53 29.74 -11.11
C PHE A 22 37.98 29.31 -11.10
N TYR A 23 38.22 28.11 -11.62
CA TYR A 23 39.56 27.52 -11.70
C TYR A 23 39.81 26.99 -13.11
N THR A 24 41.05 27.10 -13.58
CA THR A 24 41.50 26.40 -14.80
C THR A 24 41.49 24.90 -14.56
N SER A 25 41.58 24.08 -15.62
CA SER A 25 41.77 22.63 -15.52
C SER A 25 43.01 22.22 -14.71
N GLY A 26 44.00 23.11 -14.60
CA GLY A 26 45.21 22.94 -13.78
C GLY A 26 45.08 23.43 -12.32
N GLY A 27 43.86 23.82 -11.87
CA GLY A 27 43.59 24.22 -10.48
C GLY A 27 43.99 25.67 -10.12
N LYS A 28 44.36 26.52 -11.11
CA LYS A 28 44.68 27.93 -10.87
C LYS A 28 43.40 28.77 -10.88
N GLU A 29 43.19 29.59 -9.84
CA GLU A 29 42.02 30.49 -9.77
C GLU A 29 42.09 31.53 -10.90
N VAL A 30 40.91 31.75 -11.55
CA VAL A 30 40.73 32.69 -12.66
C VAL A 30 39.86 33.83 -12.18
N LYS A 31 40.33 35.07 -12.37
CA LYS A 31 39.52 36.28 -12.19
C LYS A 31 39.16 36.83 -13.55
N PHE A 32 37.88 37.15 -13.73
CA PHE A 32 37.37 37.76 -14.97
C PHE A 32 37.51 39.29 -14.86
N GLU A 33 38.22 39.92 -15.76
CA GLU A 33 38.40 41.38 -15.81
C GLU A 33 37.41 42.07 -16.76
N TYR A 34 36.90 41.32 -17.75
CA TYR A 34 36.07 41.84 -18.81
C TYR A 34 34.74 41.08 -19.02
N THR A 35 34.35 40.29 -18.05
CA THR A 35 33.08 39.48 -18.11
C THR A 35 32.28 39.76 -16.86
N GLU A 36 31.06 40.20 -17.05
CA GLU A 36 30.05 40.28 -15.99
C GLU A 36 29.38 38.93 -15.84
N LEU A 37 29.28 38.47 -14.61
CA LEU A 37 28.53 37.26 -14.27
C LEU A 37 27.12 37.67 -13.91
N GLU A 38 26.11 36.98 -14.44
CA GLU A 38 24.68 37.17 -14.05
C GLU A 38 24.51 36.86 -12.56
N GLU A 39 25.20 35.83 -12.07
CA GLU A 39 25.18 35.43 -10.65
C GLU A 39 26.63 35.26 -10.15
N ASN A 40 26.94 35.92 -9.04
CA ASN A 40 28.26 35.86 -8.40
C ASN A 40 28.31 34.87 -7.24
N SER A 41 27.18 34.31 -6.82
CA SER A 41 27.07 33.38 -5.71
C SER A 41 25.96 32.33 -5.98
N VAL A 42 26.04 31.25 -5.27
CA VAL A 42 25.03 30.19 -5.29
C VAL A 42 24.64 29.80 -3.87
N ASP A 43 23.39 29.39 -3.70
CA ASP A 43 22.94 28.85 -2.44
C ASP A 43 23.31 27.36 -2.35
N VAL A 44 24.09 27.02 -1.32
CA VAL A 44 24.51 25.65 -1.03
C VAL A 44 23.80 25.19 0.24
N THR A 45 22.95 24.18 0.13
CA THR A 45 22.27 23.60 1.29
C THR A 45 23.05 22.38 1.80
N LEU A 46 23.47 22.46 3.07
CA LEU A 46 23.99 21.34 3.83
C LEU A 46 22.83 20.66 4.54
N GLN A 47 22.44 19.48 4.04
CA GLN A 47 21.31 18.75 4.61
C GLN A 47 21.75 17.90 5.79
N VAL A 48 21.01 18.01 6.90
CA VAL A 48 21.15 17.15 8.07
C VAL A 48 19.92 16.28 8.17
N TYR A 49 20.12 14.98 8.25
CA TYR A 49 19.05 14.00 8.37
C TYR A 49 18.98 13.42 9.78
N LYS A 50 17.76 13.27 10.28
CA LYS A 50 17.47 12.54 11.49
C LYS A 50 17.46 11.04 11.20
N MET A 51 18.12 10.25 12.03
CA MET A 51 18.06 8.80 11.97
C MET A 51 17.00 8.27 12.93
N ALA A 52 16.26 7.26 12.52
CA ALA A 52 15.31 6.55 13.35
C ALA A 52 15.32 5.04 13.04
N THR A 53 14.90 4.25 14.00
CA THR A 53 14.58 2.83 13.81
C THR A 53 13.07 2.69 13.94
N LEU A 54 12.39 2.39 12.84
CA LEU A 54 10.94 2.34 12.76
C LEU A 54 10.47 0.90 12.56
N PRO A 55 9.35 0.51 13.21
CA PRO A 55 8.74 -0.79 12.97
C PRO A 55 8.19 -0.86 11.54
N VAL A 56 8.20 -2.07 11.01
CA VAL A 56 7.70 -2.39 9.67
C VAL A 56 6.24 -2.81 9.76
N ASP A 57 5.42 -2.36 8.83
CA ASP A 57 4.01 -2.70 8.73
C ASP A 57 3.66 -3.30 7.37
N VAL A 58 2.73 -4.26 7.36
CA VAL A 58 2.25 -4.96 6.17
C VAL A 58 0.82 -4.52 5.90
N ASN A 59 0.56 -4.04 4.70
CA ASN A 59 -0.78 -3.67 4.29
C ASN A 59 -1.47 -4.80 3.53
N PHE A 60 -2.74 -5.08 3.87
CA PHE A 60 -3.57 -6.07 3.19
C PHE A 60 -4.55 -5.37 2.26
N ILE A 61 -4.48 -5.66 0.96
CA ILE A 61 -5.41 -5.12 -0.05
C ILE A 61 -6.41 -6.19 -0.48
N ASN A 62 -7.51 -5.75 -1.09
CA ASN A 62 -8.66 -6.58 -1.43
C ASN A 62 -9.24 -7.31 -0.20
N ALA A 63 -9.05 -6.70 0.97
CA ALA A 63 -9.67 -7.17 2.20
C ALA A 63 -11.18 -6.90 2.18
N PRO A 64 -12.00 -7.79 2.78
CA PRO A 64 -13.42 -7.55 2.91
C PRO A 64 -13.72 -6.37 3.86
N ARG A 65 -14.97 -5.90 3.84
CA ARG A 65 -15.45 -4.89 4.80
C ARG A 65 -15.24 -5.40 6.23
N ASP A 66 -14.76 -4.51 7.11
CA ASP A 66 -14.51 -4.81 8.53
C ASP A 66 -13.59 -6.02 8.77
N PHE A 67 -12.60 -6.20 7.88
CA PHE A 67 -11.64 -7.29 8.00
C PHE A 67 -10.82 -7.19 9.29
N ASP A 68 -10.82 -8.27 10.05
CA ASP A 68 -9.98 -8.43 11.24
C ASP A 68 -8.69 -9.17 10.86
N ASP A 69 -7.64 -8.42 10.57
CA ASP A 69 -6.34 -8.93 10.15
C ASP A 69 -5.60 -9.75 11.22
N SER A 70 -6.06 -9.70 12.47
CA SER A 70 -5.52 -10.54 13.55
C SER A 70 -5.64 -12.04 13.26
N VAL A 71 -6.44 -12.44 12.28
CA VAL A 71 -6.53 -13.82 11.79
C VAL A 71 -5.26 -14.25 11.05
N LEU A 72 -4.51 -13.30 10.48
CA LEU A 72 -3.29 -13.54 9.73
C LEU A 72 -2.07 -13.40 10.64
N VAL A 73 -1.72 -14.49 11.30
CA VAL A 73 -0.50 -14.54 12.13
C VAL A 73 0.71 -14.68 11.21
N TYR A 74 1.63 -13.71 11.26
CA TYR A 74 2.82 -13.73 10.41
C TYR A 74 4.09 -13.33 11.15
N ALA A 75 5.21 -13.73 10.57
CA ALA A 75 6.55 -13.33 10.98
C ALA A 75 7.24 -12.57 9.85
N LEU A 76 7.98 -11.53 10.20
CA LEU A 76 8.79 -10.74 9.30
C LEU A 76 10.27 -11.11 9.45
N SER A 77 11.00 -11.21 8.33
CA SER A 77 12.46 -11.40 8.35
C SER A 77 13.19 -10.23 9.03
N ARG A 78 12.58 -9.04 9.00
CA ARG A 78 12.99 -7.84 9.74
C ARG A 78 11.76 -7.14 10.29
N LYS A 79 11.73 -6.89 11.60
CA LYS A 79 10.61 -6.20 12.26
C LYS A 79 10.77 -4.68 12.31
N GLN A 80 11.99 -4.21 12.13
CA GLN A 80 12.35 -2.80 12.18
C GLN A 80 13.42 -2.49 11.14
N LEU A 81 13.40 -1.27 10.62
CA LEU A 81 14.38 -0.74 9.68
C LEU A 81 14.99 0.54 10.20
N LYS A 82 16.28 0.72 9.92
CA LYS A 82 16.98 1.98 10.17
C LYS A 82 16.85 2.87 8.95
N VAL A 83 16.33 4.06 9.16
CA VAL A 83 16.11 5.06 8.12
C VAL A 83 16.71 6.41 8.50
N ALA A 84 16.96 7.24 7.50
CA ALA A 84 17.36 8.63 7.67
C ALA A 84 16.52 9.51 6.74
N GLY A 85 16.19 10.71 7.20
CA GLY A 85 15.47 11.69 6.41
C GLY A 85 15.32 13.03 7.13
N PRO A 86 14.63 14.00 6.52
CA PRO A 86 14.30 15.26 7.18
C PRO A 86 13.58 15.02 8.50
N ALA A 87 13.99 15.72 9.56
CA ALA A 87 13.45 15.49 10.90
C ALA A 87 11.91 15.55 10.94
N ALA A 88 11.31 16.53 10.26
CA ALA A 88 9.87 16.69 10.21
C ALA A 88 9.14 15.47 9.58
N LYS A 89 9.74 14.83 8.56
CA LYS A 89 9.18 13.62 7.95
C LYS A 89 9.35 12.40 8.84
N ILE A 90 10.53 12.22 9.42
CA ILE A 90 10.80 11.11 10.34
C ILE A 90 9.88 11.15 11.56
N ASP A 91 9.63 12.35 12.12
CA ASP A 91 8.79 12.52 13.32
C ASP A 91 7.29 12.24 13.06
N MET A 92 6.87 12.30 11.81
CA MET A 92 5.49 11.94 11.40
C MET A 92 5.30 10.43 11.18
N LEU A 93 6.38 9.66 11.05
CA LEU A 93 6.31 8.23 10.78
C LEU A 93 6.26 7.43 12.08
N SER A 94 5.18 6.70 12.29
CA SER A 94 5.07 5.70 13.37
C SER A 94 5.53 4.32 12.91
N THR A 95 5.28 3.97 11.65
CA THR A 95 5.61 2.68 11.01
C THR A 95 6.08 2.92 9.57
N LEU A 96 6.74 1.92 9.00
CA LEU A 96 7.16 1.92 7.58
C LEU A 96 6.34 0.88 6.82
N PRO A 97 5.48 1.29 5.88
CA PRO A 97 4.80 0.34 5.00
C PRO A 97 5.81 -0.31 4.05
N ILE A 98 5.77 -1.64 3.92
CA ILE A 98 6.71 -2.41 3.07
C ILE A 98 6.05 -3.03 1.84
N GLY A 99 4.93 -2.56 1.43
CA GLY A 99 4.19 -3.11 0.29
C GLY A 99 2.89 -3.78 0.71
N ASN A 100 2.21 -4.35 -0.27
CA ASN A 100 0.86 -4.87 -0.10
C ASN A 100 0.84 -6.39 -0.28
N ILE A 101 0.03 -7.06 0.52
CA ILE A 101 -0.37 -8.46 0.31
C ILE A 101 -1.82 -8.47 -0.14
N ASP A 102 -2.03 -8.96 -1.35
CA ASP A 102 -3.36 -9.09 -1.93
C ASP A 102 -4.04 -10.36 -1.43
N LEU A 103 -5.10 -10.20 -0.65
CA LEU A 103 -5.86 -11.31 -0.10
C LEU A 103 -6.58 -12.13 -1.18
N SER A 104 -6.92 -11.55 -2.32
CA SER A 104 -7.54 -12.28 -3.43
C SER A 104 -6.59 -13.33 -4.03
N THR A 105 -5.29 -13.10 -3.98
CA THR A 105 -4.24 -14.03 -4.47
C THR A 105 -3.51 -14.75 -3.34
N PHE A 106 -4.00 -14.59 -2.11
CA PHE A 106 -3.37 -15.20 -0.94
C PHE A 106 -3.32 -16.73 -1.06
N THR A 107 -2.15 -17.28 -0.77
CA THR A 107 -1.92 -18.72 -0.81
C THR A 107 -1.42 -19.19 0.55
N LEU A 108 -2.12 -20.15 1.14
CA LEU A 108 -1.72 -20.78 2.40
C LEU A 108 -0.30 -21.37 2.30
N ASN A 109 0.47 -21.19 3.36
CA ASN A 109 1.84 -21.71 3.48
C ASN A 109 2.87 -21.14 2.48
N LYS A 110 2.54 -20.03 1.81
CA LYS A 110 3.47 -19.30 0.95
C LYS A 110 4.13 -18.16 1.74
N SER A 111 5.42 -17.95 1.52
CA SER A 111 6.11 -16.75 1.96
C SER A 111 6.09 -15.70 0.85
N TYR A 112 5.96 -14.44 1.23
CA TYR A 112 5.92 -13.30 0.31
C TYR A 112 7.18 -12.48 0.49
N GLU A 113 7.83 -12.14 -0.60
CA GLU A 113 8.94 -11.18 -0.61
C GLU A 113 8.41 -9.83 -1.05
N LEU A 114 8.41 -8.89 -0.12
CA LEU A 114 7.92 -7.53 -0.37
C LEU A 114 9.09 -6.58 -0.55
N PRO A 115 9.10 -5.74 -1.61
CA PRO A 115 10.08 -4.69 -1.76
C PRO A 115 9.89 -3.62 -0.68
N ILE A 116 11.01 -3.02 -0.27
CA ILE A 116 10.98 -1.87 0.64
C ILE A 116 10.81 -0.62 -0.22
N ASP A 117 9.61 -0.05 -0.20
CA ASP A 117 9.26 1.17 -0.91
C ASP A 117 9.08 2.30 0.11
N LEU A 118 10.09 3.17 0.22
CA LEU A 118 10.11 4.23 1.20
C LEU A 118 9.48 5.52 0.63
N PRO A 119 8.84 6.32 1.48
CA PRO A 119 8.40 7.66 1.10
C PRO A 119 9.55 8.51 0.57
N ALA A 120 9.23 9.50 -0.28
CA ALA A 120 10.23 10.42 -0.84
C ALA A 120 11.05 11.11 0.26
N ASP A 121 12.37 11.20 0.03
CA ASP A 121 13.38 11.76 0.93
C ASP A 121 13.63 10.94 2.22
N ILE A 122 13.12 9.73 2.32
CA ILE A 122 13.50 8.78 3.36
C ILE A 122 14.47 7.77 2.76
N TYR A 123 15.59 7.57 3.41
CA TYR A 123 16.69 6.71 2.96
C TYR A 123 16.84 5.53 3.88
N LEU A 124 16.92 4.34 3.31
CA LEU A 124 17.22 3.13 4.05
C LEU A 124 18.71 3.08 4.38
N LEU A 125 19.04 2.85 5.65
CA LEU A 125 20.41 2.67 6.10
C LEU A 125 20.83 1.20 6.20
N ASP A 126 19.85 0.30 6.21
CA ASP A 126 20.09 -1.15 6.18
C ASP A 126 20.39 -1.58 4.74
N ASN A 127 21.34 -2.52 4.58
CA ASN A 127 21.71 -3.03 3.25
C ASN A 127 20.82 -4.19 2.83
N ILE A 128 19.51 -3.94 2.71
CA ILE A 128 18.50 -4.91 2.26
C ILE A 128 17.53 -4.22 1.29
N SER A 129 16.93 -4.96 0.39
CA SER A 129 15.95 -4.44 -0.59
C SER A 129 14.55 -5.03 -0.43
N THR A 130 14.45 -6.17 0.28
CA THR A 130 13.19 -6.88 0.45
C THR A 130 13.03 -7.37 1.89
N ILE A 131 11.77 -7.59 2.29
CA ILE A 131 11.41 -8.24 3.54
C ILE A 131 10.55 -9.44 3.22
N THR A 132 10.88 -10.58 3.81
CA THR A 132 10.08 -11.80 3.70
C THR A 132 9.01 -11.80 4.79
N VAL A 133 7.76 -12.02 4.38
CA VAL A 133 6.59 -12.23 5.25
C VAL A 133 6.20 -13.68 5.18
N SER A 134 6.22 -14.39 6.32
CA SER A 134 5.87 -15.81 6.41
C SER A 134 4.66 -15.97 7.32
N PHE A 135 3.59 -16.60 6.82
CA PHE A 135 2.34 -16.78 7.55
C PHE A 135 2.28 -18.12 8.28
N ASP A 136 1.81 -18.10 9.52
CA ASP A 136 1.36 -19.31 10.21
C ASP A 136 -0.10 -19.58 9.85
N CYS A 137 -0.30 -20.51 8.93
CA CYS A 137 -1.62 -20.92 8.47
C CYS A 137 -2.18 -22.14 9.22
N SER A 138 -1.58 -22.55 10.34
CA SER A 138 -1.98 -23.75 11.09
C SER A 138 -3.44 -23.75 11.52
N ASN A 139 -4.00 -22.57 11.83
CA ASN A 139 -5.38 -22.37 12.24
C ASN A 139 -6.31 -21.93 11.09
N LEU A 140 -5.78 -21.74 9.88
CA LEU A 140 -6.57 -21.36 8.71
C LEU A 140 -7.05 -22.59 7.93
N GLY A 141 -8.24 -22.47 7.40
CA GLY A 141 -8.84 -23.44 6.48
C GLY A 141 -9.49 -22.72 5.30
N THR A 142 -9.80 -23.48 4.26
CA THR A 142 -10.53 -22.99 3.10
C THR A 142 -11.80 -23.82 2.88
N LYS A 143 -12.84 -23.18 2.35
CA LYS A 143 -14.08 -23.84 1.93
C LYS A 143 -14.51 -23.25 0.60
N THR A 144 -14.79 -24.13 -0.35
CA THR A 144 -15.34 -23.73 -1.65
C THR A 144 -16.83 -24.02 -1.66
N MET A 145 -17.63 -23.03 -2.08
CA MET A 145 -19.09 -23.15 -2.15
C MET A 145 -19.65 -22.31 -3.30
N ASN A 146 -20.91 -22.57 -3.64
CA ASN A 146 -21.65 -21.79 -4.61
C ASN A 146 -22.63 -20.87 -3.88
N LEU A 147 -22.63 -19.59 -4.23
CA LEU A 147 -23.45 -18.59 -3.59
C LEU A 147 -24.61 -18.20 -4.52
N PRO A 148 -25.87 -18.28 -4.07
CA PRO A 148 -27.01 -17.82 -4.86
C PRO A 148 -27.02 -16.29 -4.93
N ASN A 149 -27.69 -15.75 -5.96
CA ASN A 149 -27.82 -14.29 -6.12
C ASN A 149 -28.66 -13.63 -5.02
N THR A 150 -29.39 -14.41 -4.25
CA THR A 150 -30.11 -13.93 -3.04
C THR A 150 -29.15 -13.41 -1.95
N CYS A 151 -27.85 -13.75 -2.04
CA CYS A 151 -26.81 -13.24 -1.16
C CYS A 151 -26.25 -11.88 -1.64
N VAL A 152 -26.70 -11.37 -2.79
CA VAL A 152 -26.17 -10.11 -3.35
C VAL A 152 -26.81 -8.91 -2.65
N GLN A 153 -25.97 -7.98 -2.26
CA GLN A 153 -26.33 -6.68 -1.75
C GLN A 153 -25.69 -5.60 -2.62
N VAL A 154 -26.50 -4.67 -3.11
CA VAL A 154 -26.03 -3.51 -3.87
C VAL A 154 -26.03 -2.30 -2.95
N VAL A 155 -24.90 -1.59 -2.88
CA VAL A 155 -24.74 -0.40 -2.08
C VAL A 155 -24.33 0.79 -2.96
N ASN A 156 -24.59 2.02 -2.50
CA ASN A 156 -24.21 3.28 -3.14
C ASN A 156 -24.76 3.47 -4.58
N LEU A 157 -25.77 2.68 -5.01
CA LEU A 157 -26.36 2.86 -6.32
C LEU A 157 -27.22 4.13 -6.34
N PRO A 158 -26.98 5.08 -7.26
CA PRO A 158 -27.80 6.27 -7.39
C PRO A 158 -29.27 5.92 -7.67
N SER A 159 -30.21 6.63 -7.04
CA SER A 159 -31.65 6.35 -7.14
C SER A 159 -32.25 6.47 -8.53
N THR A 160 -31.51 7.07 -9.47
CA THR A 160 -31.86 7.17 -10.90
C THR A 160 -31.61 5.88 -11.68
N TYR A 161 -30.98 4.88 -11.06
CA TYR A 161 -30.66 3.61 -11.68
C TYR A 161 -31.23 2.43 -10.90
N GLN A 162 -31.54 1.37 -11.64
CA GLN A 162 -31.88 0.05 -11.08
C GLN A 162 -30.87 -0.97 -11.60
N LEU A 163 -30.34 -1.81 -10.71
CA LEU A 163 -29.42 -2.89 -11.03
C LEU A 163 -30.10 -4.23 -10.80
N THR A 164 -30.13 -5.05 -11.85
CA THR A 164 -30.63 -6.42 -11.80
C THR A 164 -29.48 -7.40 -12.00
N VAL A 165 -29.25 -8.29 -11.06
CA VAL A 165 -28.22 -9.34 -11.16
C VAL A 165 -28.76 -10.47 -12.03
N GLN A 166 -28.08 -10.71 -13.16
CA GLN A 166 -28.45 -11.79 -14.10
C GLN A 166 -27.81 -13.12 -13.75
N THR A 167 -26.65 -13.10 -13.08
CA THR A 167 -25.99 -14.30 -12.59
C THR A 167 -26.83 -14.95 -11.50
N GLU A 168 -27.38 -16.12 -11.75
CA GLU A 168 -28.23 -16.84 -10.77
C GLU A 168 -27.40 -17.34 -9.57
N ARG A 169 -26.16 -17.74 -9.81
CA ARG A 169 -25.27 -18.31 -8.80
C ARG A 169 -23.81 -18.04 -9.11
N LEU A 170 -23.10 -17.53 -8.12
CA LEU A 170 -21.65 -17.38 -8.17
C LEU A 170 -21.00 -18.73 -7.82
N MET A 171 -20.29 -19.31 -8.78
CA MET A 171 -19.75 -20.67 -8.67
C MET A 171 -18.33 -20.69 -8.12
N ASN A 172 -18.01 -21.77 -7.38
CA ASN A 172 -16.63 -22.05 -6.92
C ASN A 172 -16.01 -20.92 -6.08
N VAL A 173 -16.81 -20.27 -5.26
CA VAL A 173 -16.30 -19.25 -4.33
C VAL A 173 -15.48 -19.93 -3.25
N THR A 174 -14.22 -19.55 -3.14
CA THR A 174 -13.31 -20.08 -2.11
C THR A 174 -13.14 -19.04 -1.01
N LEU A 175 -13.52 -19.39 0.20
CA LEU A 175 -13.38 -18.58 1.40
C LEU A 175 -12.29 -19.16 2.29
N CYS A 176 -11.50 -18.28 2.92
CA CYS A 176 -10.43 -18.59 3.87
C CYS A 176 -10.73 -17.93 5.21
N GLY A 177 -10.42 -18.63 6.29
CA GLY A 177 -10.60 -18.12 7.66
C GLY A 177 -10.27 -19.17 8.70
N PRO A 178 -10.58 -18.91 10.00
CA PRO A 178 -10.36 -19.88 11.06
C PRO A 178 -11.08 -21.21 10.78
N LYS A 179 -10.38 -22.34 10.92
CA LYS A 179 -10.91 -23.69 10.59
C LYS A 179 -12.31 -23.93 11.13
N GLY A 180 -12.54 -23.70 12.42
CA GLY A 180 -13.84 -23.95 13.05
C GLY A 180 -14.96 -23.07 12.48
N ALA A 181 -14.68 -21.84 12.09
CA ALA A 181 -15.65 -20.93 11.47
C ALA A 181 -15.94 -21.31 10.01
N ILE A 182 -14.91 -21.67 9.26
CA ILE A 182 -15.05 -22.09 7.86
C ILE A 182 -15.82 -23.41 7.72
N GLU A 183 -15.60 -24.38 8.59
CA GLU A 183 -16.29 -25.67 8.56
C GLU A 183 -17.82 -25.53 8.70
N THR A 184 -18.26 -24.64 9.57
CA THR A 184 -19.68 -24.41 9.85
C THR A 184 -20.33 -23.37 8.96
N LEU A 185 -19.56 -22.64 8.16
CA LEU A 185 -20.06 -21.56 7.30
C LEU A 185 -21.04 -22.09 6.24
N THR A 186 -22.19 -21.42 6.10
CA THR A 186 -23.19 -21.72 5.07
C THR A 186 -23.28 -20.58 4.04
N PRO A 187 -23.79 -20.84 2.82
CA PRO A 187 -23.92 -19.81 1.80
C PRO A 187 -24.73 -18.59 2.24
N GLU A 188 -25.76 -18.77 3.04
CA GLU A 188 -26.69 -17.73 3.50
C GLU A 188 -26.04 -16.75 4.48
N GLN A 189 -24.89 -17.10 5.04
CA GLN A 189 -24.11 -16.24 5.93
C GLN A 189 -23.13 -15.33 5.19
N VAL A 190 -22.93 -15.56 3.87
CA VAL A 190 -22.02 -14.80 3.05
C VAL A 190 -22.79 -13.73 2.28
N VAL A 191 -22.29 -12.51 2.31
CA VAL A 191 -22.79 -11.40 1.50
C VAL A 191 -21.89 -11.19 0.30
N ILE A 192 -22.48 -11.05 -0.87
CA ILE A 192 -21.84 -10.65 -2.11
C ILE A 192 -22.17 -9.16 -2.30
N GLU A 193 -21.21 -8.28 -2.04
CA GLU A 193 -21.41 -6.84 -2.14
C GLU A 193 -21.02 -6.32 -3.52
N ILE A 194 -21.92 -5.57 -4.14
CA ILE A 194 -21.65 -4.72 -5.30
C ILE A 194 -21.71 -3.29 -4.82
N ASP A 195 -20.59 -2.58 -4.88
CA ASP A 195 -20.52 -1.18 -4.53
C ASP A 195 -20.48 -0.33 -5.81
N ALA A 196 -21.48 0.52 -5.99
CA ALA A 196 -21.58 1.35 -7.18
C ALA A 196 -20.54 2.49 -7.23
N GLU A 197 -19.80 2.73 -6.15
CA GLU A 197 -18.64 3.64 -6.15
C GLU A 197 -17.40 2.99 -6.80
N ASP A 198 -17.34 1.67 -6.89
CA ASP A 198 -16.19 0.95 -7.44
C ASP A 198 -16.18 0.89 -8.98
N PHE A 199 -17.24 1.30 -9.65
CA PHE A 199 -17.34 1.26 -11.12
C PHE A 199 -18.15 2.43 -11.69
N SER A 200 -17.99 2.64 -13.00
CA SER A 200 -18.78 3.67 -13.72
C SER A 200 -20.17 3.14 -14.02
N VAL A 201 -21.19 3.73 -13.38
CA VAL A 201 -22.59 3.35 -13.59
C VAL A 201 -23.04 3.81 -14.97
N ALA A 202 -23.29 2.84 -15.87
CA ALA A 202 -23.83 3.08 -17.22
C ALA A 202 -24.95 2.07 -17.50
N THR A 203 -25.96 2.45 -18.27
CA THR A 203 -27.06 1.55 -18.67
C THR A 203 -26.59 0.43 -19.58
N GLY A 204 -27.17 -0.74 -19.43
CA GLY A 204 -26.86 -1.94 -20.21
C GLY A 204 -26.35 -3.10 -19.38
N GLU A 205 -25.84 -4.11 -20.06
CA GLU A 205 -25.23 -5.29 -19.44
C GLU A 205 -23.77 -5.02 -19.11
N GLN A 206 -23.38 -5.33 -17.87
CA GLN A 206 -22.03 -5.12 -17.37
C GLN A 206 -21.59 -6.31 -16.51
N ASN A 207 -20.30 -6.63 -16.59
CA ASN A 207 -19.66 -7.53 -15.65
C ASN A 207 -19.07 -6.68 -14.51
N ILE A 208 -19.62 -6.82 -13.31
CA ILE A 208 -19.27 -5.99 -12.17
C ILE A 208 -18.52 -6.84 -11.15
N ALA A 209 -17.35 -6.35 -10.74
CA ALA A 209 -16.58 -6.96 -9.67
C ALA A 209 -17.38 -6.87 -8.35
N CYS A 210 -17.31 -7.92 -7.55
CA CYS A 210 -17.99 -7.95 -6.26
C CYS A 210 -17.03 -8.34 -5.14
N ARG A 211 -17.32 -7.85 -3.95
CA ARG A 211 -16.60 -8.21 -2.72
C ARG A 211 -17.43 -9.21 -1.93
N LEU A 212 -16.75 -10.10 -1.22
CA LEU A 212 -17.43 -11.08 -0.40
C LEU A 212 -16.98 -10.91 1.05
N TYR A 213 -17.96 -10.91 1.96
CA TYR A 213 -17.69 -10.86 3.38
C TYR A 213 -18.74 -11.62 4.19
N VAL A 214 -18.41 -11.91 5.44
CA VAL A 214 -19.32 -12.55 6.40
C VAL A 214 -19.61 -11.55 7.51
N PRO A 215 -20.80 -10.94 7.57
CA PRO A 215 -21.12 -9.85 8.50
C PRO A 215 -20.89 -10.20 9.98
N SER A 216 -21.06 -11.47 10.34
CA SER A 216 -20.88 -11.97 11.70
C SER A 216 -19.43 -12.32 12.05
N ASN A 217 -18.50 -12.28 11.06
CA ASN A 217 -17.12 -12.73 11.28
C ASN A 217 -16.13 -12.09 10.28
N GLY A 218 -15.54 -10.98 10.67
CA GLY A 218 -14.54 -10.26 9.88
C GLY A 218 -13.21 -11.01 9.65
N LYS A 219 -13.04 -12.21 10.24
CA LYS A 219 -11.85 -13.07 10.06
C LYS A 219 -11.93 -13.98 8.84
N ILE A 220 -13.01 -13.90 8.06
CA ILE A 220 -13.21 -14.69 6.85
C ILE A 220 -13.09 -13.79 5.64
N PHE A 221 -12.28 -14.18 4.68
CA PHE A 221 -12.05 -13.46 3.43
C PHE A 221 -12.08 -14.39 2.22
N ALA A 222 -12.35 -13.81 1.05
CA ALA A 222 -12.42 -14.57 -0.20
C ALA A 222 -11.04 -14.66 -0.87
N LEU A 223 -10.75 -15.84 -1.42
CA LEU A 223 -9.63 -16.08 -2.32
C LEU A 223 -10.14 -16.05 -3.77
N GLY A 224 -9.50 -15.27 -4.61
CA GLY A 224 -9.93 -15.04 -5.98
C GLY A 224 -10.67 -13.73 -6.17
N SER A 225 -10.84 -13.35 -7.43
CA SER A 225 -11.63 -12.21 -7.84
C SER A 225 -12.94 -12.71 -8.47
N TYR A 226 -14.05 -12.12 -8.08
CA TYR A 226 -15.38 -12.57 -8.48
C TYR A 226 -16.11 -11.45 -9.21
N VAL A 227 -16.90 -11.84 -10.23
CA VAL A 227 -17.61 -10.94 -11.12
C VAL A 227 -19.04 -11.45 -11.28
N LEU A 228 -20.01 -10.54 -11.26
CA LEU A 228 -21.40 -10.83 -11.55
C LEU A 228 -21.81 -10.14 -12.83
N GLN A 229 -22.57 -10.85 -13.69
CA GLN A 229 -23.25 -10.24 -14.81
C GLN A 229 -24.50 -9.52 -14.29
N CYS A 230 -24.55 -8.21 -14.54
CA CYS A 230 -25.62 -7.34 -14.09
C CYS A 230 -26.18 -6.54 -15.26
N ARG A 231 -27.46 -6.16 -15.18
CA ARG A 231 -28.10 -5.21 -16.08
C ARG A 231 -28.49 -3.97 -15.30
N ILE A 232 -28.06 -2.81 -15.80
CA ILE A 232 -28.37 -1.50 -15.24
C ILE A 232 -29.34 -0.79 -16.16
N GLU A 233 -30.42 -0.27 -15.60
CA GLU A 233 -31.45 0.48 -16.29
C GLU A 233 -31.64 1.84 -15.61
N SER A 234 -32.02 2.85 -16.38
CA SER A 234 -32.42 4.16 -15.85
C SER A 234 -33.88 4.08 -15.43
N ASN A 235 -34.20 4.58 -14.24
CA ASN A 235 -35.56 4.71 -13.73
C ASN A 235 -36.33 5.79 -14.52
#